data_819f57e18a41151eba4a6a65989b7191
#
_entry.id   819f57e18a41151eba4a6a65989b7191
#
_cell.length_a   1.000
_cell.length_b   1.000
_cell.length_c   1.000
_cell.angle_alpha   90.00
_cell.angle_beta   90.00
_cell.angle_gamma   90.00
#
_symmetry.space_group_name_H-M   'P 1'
#
loop_
_entity.id
_entity.type
_entity.pdbx_description
1 polymer ?
#
loop_
_entity_poly.entity_id
_entity_poly.type
_entity_poly.pdbx_seq_one_letter_code
_entity_poly.pdbx_strand_id
1 'polypeptide(L)'
;VVERRVRLEASEAEKMENLYTIAGLVPISGLEERFGEPTKKHPEGKPLKNPAQSYSFPNQLLDGSKFTSGSTVQILYDKKPAVWFKVLEFDQRKGVITLEWSKPESEFNPYYVTTITNVDYVRPNPKPQTLFSFVENWLQNPESESVTNALLRGDKPSLLIDLKEGKFTSDDKSLRNAISHLNNSYLIIQGPPGTGKTYTGAHLIHHLIKVEGKRVGITAQSWSAIDLLLEKTVGVFKDKGFDPLNAVRKIGRDGEPKKIDGVDYKDGKPDSFAGYNLIASTTWFWANKDFNEDNKVDYLVIDEAGQLALVDALVASRGAKNLVLIGDPQQLPQVTQANHLCGAGASVLQHLMGDSNVVA
;
A
#
# COMPACT_ATOMS: atom_id res chain seq x y z
N VAL A 1 -4.50 -9.53 11.34
CA VAL A 1 -5.25 -10.67 11.93
C VAL A 1 -6.12 -10.21 13.09
N VAL A 2 -5.56 -9.47 14.05
CA VAL A 2 -6.30 -8.94 15.21
C VAL A 2 -7.40 -7.97 14.77
N GLU A 3 -7.11 -7.00 13.91
CA GLU A 3 -8.08 -6.04 13.38
C GLU A 3 -9.25 -6.72 12.65
N ARG A 4 -8.96 -7.77 11.89
CA ARG A 4 -10.00 -8.57 11.22
C ARG A 4 -10.91 -9.24 12.23
N ARG A 5 -10.35 -9.80 13.31
CA ARG A 5 -11.11 -10.48 14.34
C ARG A 5 -12.03 -9.50 15.09
N VAL A 6 -11.50 -8.35 15.50
CA VAL A 6 -12.28 -7.30 16.16
C VAL A 6 -13.46 -6.85 15.30
N ARG A 7 -13.25 -6.63 13.98
CA ARG A 7 -14.35 -6.25 13.06
C ARG A 7 -15.38 -7.36 12.85
N LEU A 8 -14.94 -8.61 12.79
CA LEU A 8 -15.86 -9.75 12.61
C LEU A 8 -16.69 -10.01 13.87
N GLU A 9 -16.13 -9.70 15.05
CA GLU A 9 -16.78 -9.87 16.34
C GLU A 9 -17.58 -8.64 16.79
N ALA A 10 -17.45 -7.48 16.10
CA ALA A 10 -18.24 -6.30 16.40
C ALA A 10 -19.74 -6.58 16.23
N SER A 11 -20.53 -6.16 17.19
CA SER A 11 -22.00 -6.31 17.14
C SER A 11 -22.59 -5.53 15.94
N GLU A 12 -23.79 -5.91 15.49
CA GLU A 12 -24.49 -5.19 14.45
C GLU A 12 -24.74 -3.73 14.84
N ALA A 13 -25.03 -3.46 16.12
CA ALA A 13 -25.21 -2.12 16.64
C ALA A 13 -23.94 -1.29 16.49
N GLU A 14 -22.77 -1.81 16.85
CA GLU A 14 -21.48 -1.12 16.68
C GLU A 14 -21.15 -0.87 15.19
N LYS A 15 -21.56 -1.76 14.29
CA LYS A 15 -21.40 -1.58 12.84
C LYS A 15 -22.35 -0.49 12.31
N MET A 16 -23.53 -0.36 12.88
CA MET A 16 -24.52 0.66 12.50
C MET A 16 -24.19 2.05 13.06
N GLU A 17 -23.60 2.17 14.23
CA GLU A 17 -23.13 3.43 14.80
C GLU A 17 -21.99 4.09 14.00
N ASN A 18 -21.28 3.31 13.22
CA ASN A 18 -20.13 3.77 12.42
C ASN A 18 -20.53 4.24 11.01
N LEU A 19 -21.51 5.11 10.79
CA LEU A 19 -21.81 5.91 9.56
C LEU A 19 -21.58 5.24 8.16
N TYR A 20 -21.34 3.93 8.12
CA TYR A 20 -20.96 3.18 6.92
C TYR A 20 -22.02 2.13 6.54
N THR A 21 -23.24 2.33 6.98
CA THR A 21 -24.32 1.37 6.78
C THR A 21 -25.46 2.00 5.98
N ILE A 22 -25.96 1.30 4.97
CA ILE A 22 -27.19 1.63 4.27
C ILE A 22 -28.24 0.62 4.70
N ALA A 23 -29.30 1.10 5.33
CA ALA A 23 -30.44 0.28 5.74
C ALA A 23 -31.68 0.57 4.89
N GLY A 24 -32.68 -0.31 4.98
CA GLY A 24 -33.94 -0.14 4.26
C GLY A 24 -33.79 -0.37 2.75
N LEU A 25 -32.91 -1.26 2.36
CA LEU A 25 -32.73 -1.64 0.95
C LEU A 25 -33.96 -2.41 0.46
N VAL A 26 -34.47 -2.00 -0.70
CA VAL A 26 -35.55 -2.66 -1.41
C VAL A 26 -35.11 -2.97 -2.84
N PRO A 27 -35.18 -4.22 -3.31
CA PRO A 27 -34.83 -4.57 -4.69
C PRO A 27 -35.70 -3.78 -5.68
N ILE A 28 -35.10 -3.19 -6.69
CA ILE A 28 -35.82 -2.44 -7.74
C ILE A 28 -36.22 -3.37 -8.88
N SER A 29 -35.34 -4.35 -9.20
CA SER A 29 -35.53 -5.31 -10.28
C SER A 29 -35.00 -6.68 -9.85
N GLY A 30 -35.23 -7.71 -10.70
CA GLY A 30 -34.52 -8.98 -10.56
C GLY A 30 -33.04 -8.88 -10.95
N LEU A 31 -32.35 -10.03 -10.93
CA LEU A 31 -30.97 -10.11 -11.38
C LEU A 31 -30.86 -9.77 -12.87
N GLU A 32 -30.02 -8.81 -13.21
CA GLU A 32 -29.81 -8.34 -14.58
C GLU A 32 -28.49 -8.88 -15.13
N GLU A 33 -28.52 -9.45 -16.33
CA GLU A 33 -27.30 -9.86 -17.03
C GLU A 33 -26.42 -8.65 -17.34
N ARG A 34 -25.11 -8.87 -17.25
CA ARG A 34 -24.10 -7.84 -17.53
C ARG A 34 -23.25 -8.24 -18.72
N PHE A 35 -22.90 -7.26 -19.49
CA PHE A 35 -22.03 -7.42 -20.67
C PHE A 35 -20.78 -6.55 -20.50
N GLY A 36 -19.65 -7.06 -20.96
CA GLY A 36 -18.41 -6.31 -21.02
C GLY A 36 -18.42 -5.32 -22.19
N GLU A 37 -17.33 -4.59 -22.37
CA GLU A 37 -17.16 -3.65 -23.49
C GLU A 37 -17.41 -4.30 -24.85
N PRO A 38 -18.16 -3.64 -25.76
CA PRO A 38 -18.36 -4.12 -27.11
C PRO A 38 -17.04 -4.32 -27.86
N THR A 39 -16.92 -5.42 -28.56
CA THR A 39 -15.76 -5.73 -29.41
C THR A 39 -16.20 -6.13 -30.80
N LYS A 40 -15.27 -6.17 -31.79
CA LYS A 40 -15.60 -6.65 -33.15
C LYS A 40 -16.17 -8.06 -33.19
N LYS A 41 -15.82 -8.93 -32.21
CA LYS A 41 -16.35 -10.32 -32.09
C LYS A 41 -17.64 -10.40 -31.27
N HIS A 42 -17.88 -9.45 -30.41
CA HIS A 42 -19.04 -9.37 -29.54
C HIS A 42 -19.57 -7.93 -29.56
N PRO A 43 -20.41 -7.57 -30.54
CA PRO A 43 -20.93 -6.21 -30.68
C PRO A 43 -21.76 -5.73 -29.48
N GLU A 44 -22.44 -6.65 -28.78
CA GLU A 44 -23.20 -6.39 -27.55
C GLU A 44 -22.39 -6.57 -26.26
N GLY A 45 -21.08 -6.83 -26.40
CA GLY A 45 -20.21 -7.19 -25.29
C GLY A 45 -20.25 -8.70 -24.98
N LYS A 46 -19.20 -9.18 -24.31
CA LYS A 46 -19.16 -10.57 -23.82
C LYS A 46 -19.94 -10.65 -22.51
N PRO A 47 -20.84 -11.64 -22.32
CA PRO A 47 -21.52 -11.84 -21.05
C PRO A 47 -20.54 -11.96 -19.89
N LEU A 48 -20.77 -11.21 -18.81
CA LEU A 48 -19.98 -11.28 -17.60
C LEU A 48 -20.56 -12.38 -16.67
N LYS A 49 -19.67 -13.01 -15.90
CA LYS A 49 -20.00 -14.15 -15.05
C LYS A 49 -21.08 -13.85 -14.01
N ASN A 50 -21.07 -12.64 -13.46
CA ASN A 50 -21.90 -12.27 -12.33
C ASN A 50 -22.92 -11.22 -12.77
N PRO A 51 -24.22 -11.44 -12.56
CA PRO A 51 -25.27 -10.46 -12.84
C PRO A 51 -25.21 -9.26 -11.88
N ALA A 52 -26.02 -8.26 -12.14
CA ALA A 52 -26.22 -7.10 -11.29
C ALA A 52 -27.55 -7.19 -10.54
N GLN A 53 -27.58 -6.67 -9.31
CA GLN A 53 -28.81 -6.49 -8.53
C GLN A 53 -28.87 -5.05 -8.02
N SER A 54 -29.93 -4.35 -8.37
CA SER A 54 -30.16 -2.96 -7.95
C SER A 54 -31.14 -2.88 -6.79
N TYR A 55 -30.86 -1.95 -5.88
CA TYR A 55 -31.66 -1.68 -4.69
C TYR A 55 -31.91 -0.18 -4.59
N SER A 56 -33.13 0.20 -4.19
CA SER A 56 -33.42 1.53 -3.66
C SER A 56 -33.22 1.57 -2.15
N PHE A 57 -32.88 2.73 -1.63
CA PHE A 57 -32.79 2.98 -0.19
C PHE A 57 -33.33 4.36 0.17
N PRO A 58 -33.89 4.54 1.40
CA PRO A 58 -34.41 5.82 1.86
C PRO A 58 -33.26 6.83 2.03
N ASN A 59 -33.61 8.13 2.01
CA ASN A 59 -32.65 9.17 2.26
C ASN A 59 -32.03 9.01 3.65
N GLN A 60 -30.71 8.89 3.72
CA GLN A 60 -29.91 8.67 4.92
C GLN A 60 -28.72 9.62 4.94
N LEU A 61 -28.23 9.96 6.14
CA LEU A 61 -26.99 10.71 6.30
C LEU A 61 -25.81 9.78 5.95
N LEU A 62 -25.30 9.95 4.74
CA LEU A 62 -24.15 9.20 4.22
C LEU A 62 -22.93 10.12 4.00
N ASP A 63 -22.95 11.32 4.59
CA ASP A 63 -21.85 12.27 4.50
C ASP A 63 -20.58 11.67 5.13
N GLY A 64 -19.52 11.61 4.32
CA GLY A 64 -18.26 10.93 4.68
C GLY A 64 -18.27 9.42 4.49
N SER A 65 -19.38 8.82 3.99
CA SER A 65 -19.40 7.41 3.65
C SER A 65 -18.48 7.10 2.46
N LYS A 66 -17.87 5.92 2.49
CA LYS A 66 -16.98 5.45 1.40
C LYS A 66 -17.72 4.56 0.39
N PHE A 67 -19.03 4.72 0.24
CA PHE A 67 -19.76 4.01 -0.81
C PHE A 67 -19.46 4.65 -2.16
N THR A 68 -18.72 3.95 -2.98
CA THR A 68 -18.37 4.35 -4.35
C THR A 68 -18.39 3.14 -5.26
N SER A 69 -18.53 3.37 -6.57
CA SER A 69 -18.34 2.30 -7.56
C SER A 69 -16.96 1.65 -7.37
N GLY A 70 -16.93 0.35 -7.36
CA GLY A 70 -15.70 -0.43 -7.08
C GLY A 70 -15.49 -0.81 -5.62
N SER A 71 -16.13 -0.13 -4.65
CA SER A 71 -16.04 -0.51 -3.23
C SER A 71 -16.66 -1.88 -2.96
N THR A 72 -16.29 -2.48 -1.82
CA THR A 72 -16.87 -3.76 -1.39
C THR A 72 -17.79 -3.52 -0.21
N VAL A 73 -18.98 -4.10 -0.25
CA VAL A 73 -19.96 -4.06 0.83
C VAL A 73 -20.21 -5.44 1.39
N GLN A 74 -20.55 -5.50 2.66
CA GLN A 74 -20.98 -6.69 3.35
C GLN A 74 -22.48 -6.58 3.65
N ILE A 75 -23.22 -7.64 3.40
CA ILE A 75 -24.62 -7.73 3.82
C ILE A 75 -24.65 -8.04 5.31
N LEU A 76 -25.43 -7.26 6.06
CA LEU A 76 -25.77 -7.57 7.44
C LEU A 76 -27.00 -8.47 7.43
N TYR A 77 -26.79 -9.74 7.76
CA TYR A 77 -27.83 -10.74 7.81
C TYR A 77 -27.71 -11.55 9.10
N ASP A 78 -28.83 -11.68 9.82
CA ASP A 78 -28.85 -12.34 11.12
C ASP A 78 -28.37 -13.81 11.01
N LYS A 79 -27.30 -14.16 11.74
CA LYS A 79 -26.76 -15.52 11.94
C LYS A 79 -26.14 -16.24 10.76
N LYS A 80 -25.80 -15.59 9.65
CA LYS A 80 -25.08 -16.21 8.52
C LYS A 80 -23.69 -15.64 8.31
N PRO A 81 -22.78 -16.41 7.66
CA PRO A 81 -21.44 -15.89 7.35
C PRO A 81 -21.54 -14.65 6.47
N ALA A 82 -20.65 -13.70 6.70
CA ALA A 82 -20.57 -12.46 5.97
C ALA A 82 -20.48 -12.69 4.46
N VAL A 83 -21.49 -12.23 3.72
CA VAL A 83 -21.50 -12.27 2.25
C VAL A 83 -21.08 -10.90 1.73
N TRP A 84 -20.15 -10.89 0.79
CA TRP A 84 -19.50 -9.69 0.30
C TRP A 84 -19.82 -9.48 -1.16
N PHE A 85 -20.16 -8.24 -1.53
CA PHE A 85 -20.49 -7.86 -2.90
C PHE A 85 -19.70 -6.64 -3.32
N LYS A 86 -19.42 -6.53 -4.61
CA LYS A 86 -18.80 -5.34 -5.19
C LYS A 86 -19.89 -4.34 -5.58
N VAL A 87 -19.70 -3.08 -5.25
CA VAL A 87 -20.56 -1.99 -5.72
C VAL A 87 -20.23 -1.69 -7.17
N LEU A 88 -21.21 -1.78 -8.05
CA LEU A 88 -21.08 -1.42 -9.47
C LEU A 88 -21.41 0.04 -9.69
N GLU A 89 -22.51 0.50 -9.08
CA GLU A 89 -22.99 1.86 -9.17
C GLU A 89 -23.54 2.32 -7.82
N PHE A 90 -23.31 3.58 -7.47
CA PHE A 90 -23.85 4.21 -6.28
C PHE A 90 -24.30 5.62 -6.61
N ASP A 91 -25.61 5.88 -6.51
CA ASP A 91 -26.21 7.20 -6.68
C ASP A 91 -26.98 7.59 -5.41
N GLN A 92 -26.30 8.35 -4.54
CA GLN A 92 -26.88 8.81 -3.28
C GLN A 92 -28.09 9.73 -3.51
N ARG A 93 -28.09 10.53 -4.58
CA ARG A 93 -29.19 11.49 -4.85
C ARG A 93 -30.47 10.78 -5.25
N LYS A 94 -30.33 9.70 -6.02
CA LYS A 94 -31.47 8.85 -6.42
C LYS A 94 -31.82 7.81 -5.37
N GLY A 95 -30.97 7.60 -4.35
CA GLY A 95 -31.12 6.54 -3.37
C GLY A 95 -31.03 5.15 -4.01
N VAL A 96 -30.08 4.94 -4.92
CA VAL A 96 -29.90 3.68 -5.65
C VAL A 96 -28.49 3.16 -5.48
N ILE A 97 -28.37 1.86 -5.24
CA ILE A 97 -27.11 1.11 -5.26
C ILE A 97 -27.25 -0.16 -6.08
N THR A 98 -26.27 -0.43 -6.94
CA THR A 98 -26.19 -1.64 -7.76
C THR A 98 -25.01 -2.49 -7.35
N LEU A 99 -25.26 -3.76 -7.04
CA LEU A 99 -24.26 -4.72 -6.57
C LEU A 99 -23.98 -5.79 -7.63
N GLU A 100 -22.72 -6.20 -7.73
CA GLU A 100 -22.32 -7.37 -8.51
C GLU A 100 -22.71 -8.63 -7.73
N TRP A 101 -23.66 -9.40 -8.26
CA TRP A 101 -24.21 -10.56 -7.57
C TRP A 101 -23.38 -11.81 -7.84
N SER A 102 -22.48 -12.15 -6.92
CA SER A 102 -21.52 -13.26 -7.08
C SER A 102 -21.97 -14.59 -6.49
N LYS A 103 -23.18 -14.67 -5.92
CA LYS A 103 -23.73 -15.87 -5.30
C LYS A 103 -24.91 -16.41 -6.08
N PRO A 104 -25.08 -17.75 -6.17
CA PRO A 104 -26.30 -18.30 -6.73
C PRO A 104 -27.53 -17.96 -5.87
N GLU A 105 -28.67 -17.71 -6.48
CA GLU A 105 -29.93 -17.44 -5.76
C GLU A 105 -30.30 -18.57 -4.80
N SER A 106 -29.93 -19.81 -5.12
CA SER A 106 -30.13 -20.98 -4.27
C SER A 106 -29.36 -20.91 -2.94
N GLU A 107 -28.23 -20.20 -2.91
CA GLU A 107 -27.45 -20.00 -1.70
C GLU A 107 -27.89 -18.75 -0.95
N PHE A 108 -28.26 -17.69 -1.69
CA PHE A 108 -28.58 -16.41 -1.11
C PHE A 108 -29.57 -15.62 -1.99
N ASN A 109 -30.75 -15.35 -1.44
CA ASN A 109 -31.79 -14.64 -2.19
C ASN A 109 -31.61 -13.12 -2.08
N PRO A 110 -31.49 -12.37 -3.23
CA PRO A 110 -31.34 -10.92 -3.25
C PRO A 110 -32.44 -10.16 -2.48
N TYR A 111 -33.65 -10.70 -2.42
CA TYR A 111 -34.80 -10.06 -1.76
C TYR A 111 -34.68 -10.01 -0.22
N TYR A 112 -33.74 -10.75 0.38
CA TYR A 112 -33.50 -10.70 1.82
C TYR A 112 -32.43 -9.68 2.23
N VAL A 113 -31.86 -8.94 1.27
CA VAL A 113 -30.89 -7.90 1.56
C VAL A 113 -31.63 -6.63 1.98
N THR A 114 -31.61 -6.34 3.26
CA THR A 114 -32.24 -5.13 3.82
C THR A 114 -31.21 -4.11 4.29
N THR A 115 -29.99 -4.53 4.55
CA THR A 115 -28.94 -3.69 5.12
C THR A 115 -27.58 -4.12 4.60
N ILE A 116 -26.78 -3.16 4.20
CA ILE A 116 -25.37 -3.35 3.82
C ILE A 116 -24.47 -2.40 4.61
N THR A 117 -23.27 -2.84 4.88
CA THR A 117 -22.21 -1.98 5.44
C THR A 117 -21.02 -1.93 4.50
N ASN A 118 -20.38 -0.78 4.43
CA ASN A 118 -19.13 -0.69 3.73
C ASN A 118 -18.07 -1.51 4.46
N VAL A 119 -17.31 -2.28 3.72
CA VAL A 119 -16.19 -3.04 4.27
C VAL A 119 -14.92 -2.32 3.88
N ASP A 120 -14.44 -1.48 4.78
CA ASP A 120 -13.11 -0.88 4.68
C ASP A 120 -12.02 -1.93 5.02
N TYR A 121 -12.15 -3.11 4.36
CA TYR A 121 -11.23 -4.22 4.57
C TYR A 121 -10.28 -4.34 3.39
N VAL A 122 -9.10 -3.83 3.58
CA VAL A 122 -7.98 -4.09 2.66
C VAL A 122 -7.46 -5.50 2.96
N ARG A 123 -7.50 -6.39 1.96
CA ARG A 123 -6.95 -7.74 2.11
C ARG A 123 -5.47 -7.66 2.46
N PRO A 124 -5.02 -8.19 3.60
CA PRO A 124 -3.63 -8.04 4.04
C PRO A 124 -2.63 -8.87 3.20
N ASN A 125 -3.11 -9.87 2.44
CA ASN A 125 -2.24 -10.74 1.65
C ASN A 125 -1.48 -9.95 0.56
N PRO A 126 -0.16 -10.19 0.37
CA PRO A 126 0.61 -11.32 0.93
C PRO A 126 1.32 -11.02 2.27
N LYS A 127 1.14 -9.86 2.90
CA LYS A 127 1.91 -9.41 4.06
C LYS A 127 1.97 -10.42 5.23
N PRO A 128 0.85 -11.05 5.69
CA PRO A 128 0.92 -12.02 6.78
C PRO A 128 1.82 -13.22 6.47
N GLN A 129 1.71 -13.76 5.26
CA GLN A 129 2.53 -14.90 4.84
C GLN A 129 4.02 -14.54 4.78
N THR A 130 4.33 -13.36 4.27
CA THR A 130 5.70 -12.85 4.23
C THR A 130 6.26 -12.64 5.62
N LEU A 131 5.46 -12.10 6.54
CA LEU A 131 5.85 -11.93 7.93
C LEU A 131 6.10 -13.28 8.62
N PHE A 132 5.23 -14.29 8.42
CA PHE A 132 5.44 -15.64 8.95
C PHE A 132 6.75 -16.25 8.43
N SER A 133 6.98 -16.23 7.12
CA SER A 133 8.23 -16.73 6.54
C SER A 133 9.47 -15.98 7.08
N PHE A 134 9.35 -14.67 7.31
CA PHE A 134 10.41 -13.90 7.91
C PHE A 134 10.71 -14.36 9.35
N VAL A 135 9.67 -14.53 10.19
CA VAL A 135 9.82 -14.97 11.57
C VAL A 135 10.43 -16.38 11.64
N GLU A 136 9.97 -17.31 10.79
CA GLU A 136 10.55 -18.66 10.73
C GLU A 136 12.05 -18.64 10.38
N ASN A 137 12.44 -17.84 9.38
CA ASN A 137 13.85 -17.68 9.01
C ASN A 137 14.67 -17.01 10.12
N TRP A 138 14.10 -15.99 10.76
CA TRP A 138 14.77 -15.28 11.85
C TRP A 138 15.00 -16.17 13.07
N LEU A 139 14.04 -17.02 13.44
CA LEU A 139 14.21 -17.99 14.54
C LEU A 139 15.33 -19.01 14.27
N GLN A 140 15.59 -19.35 13.00
CA GLN A 140 16.67 -20.25 12.61
C GLN A 140 18.02 -19.55 12.55
N ASN A 141 18.06 -18.29 12.11
CA ASN A 141 19.29 -17.51 11.90
C ASN A 141 19.11 -16.05 12.33
N PRO A 142 18.99 -15.76 13.66
CA PRO A 142 18.73 -14.41 14.16
C PRO A 142 19.86 -13.41 13.86
N GLU A 143 21.10 -13.90 13.71
CA GLU A 143 22.29 -13.09 13.41
C GLU A 143 22.56 -12.90 11.91
N SER A 144 21.67 -13.39 11.06
CA SER A 144 21.85 -13.25 9.60
C SER A 144 21.83 -11.77 9.19
N GLU A 145 22.80 -11.40 8.38
CA GLU A 145 22.95 -10.05 7.84
C GLU A 145 21.93 -9.78 6.73
N SER A 146 20.87 -9.07 7.07
CA SER A 146 19.87 -8.59 6.12
C SER A 146 19.27 -7.29 6.60
N VAL A 147 18.82 -6.45 5.68
CA VAL A 147 18.15 -5.20 6.03
C VAL A 147 16.90 -5.43 6.88
N THR A 148 16.19 -6.54 6.68
CA THR A 148 15.01 -6.89 7.49
C THR A 148 15.39 -7.20 8.94
N ASN A 149 16.49 -7.96 9.16
CA ASN A 149 16.97 -8.25 10.51
C ASN A 149 17.53 -7.00 11.20
N ALA A 150 18.29 -6.17 10.47
CA ALA A 150 18.79 -4.90 10.98
C ALA A 150 17.65 -3.97 11.44
N LEU A 151 16.58 -3.90 10.64
CA LEU A 151 15.37 -3.14 10.99
C LEU A 151 14.70 -3.69 12.27
N LEU A 152 14.51 -5.00 12.36
CA LEU A 152 13.84 -5.60 13.51
C LEU A 152 14.63 -5.38 14.81
N ARG A 153 15.96 -5.55 14.76
CA ARG A 153 16.85 -5.35 15.93
C ARG A 153 17.06 -3.88 16.27
N GLY A 154 16.76 -2.95 15.35
CA GLY A 154 17.11 -1.54 15.50
C GLY A 154 18.63 -1.32 15.46
N ASP A 155 19.36 -2.12 14.67
CA ASP A 155 20.81 -2.01 14.54
C ASP A 155 21.20 -0.62 14.01
N LYS A 156 22.39 -0.15 14.36
CA LYS A 156 22.93 1.06 13.70
C LYS A 156 23.14 0.80 12.21
N PRO A 157 22.98 1.85 11.36
CA PRO A 157 23.26 1.71 9.93
C PRO A 157 24.66 1.12 9.68
N SER A 158 24.72 0.06 8.87
CA SER A 158 25.98 -0.57 8.47
C SER A 158 26.46 0.00 7.15
N LEU A 159 27.70 0.47 7.11
CA LEU A 159 28.35 1.04 5.93
C LEU A 159 29.61 0.26 5.61
N LEU A 160 29.94 0.15 4.32
CA LEU A 160 31.19 -0.44 3.83
C LEU A 160 32.43 0.44 4.08
N ILE A 161 32.23 1.61 4.66
CA ILE A 161 33.31 2.56 4.98
C ILE A 161 33.19 3.01 6.43
N ASP A 162 34.34 3.28 7.05
CA ASP A 162 34.39 3.95 8.34
C ASP A 162 34.07 5.45 8.17
N LEU A 163 33.06 5.90 8.88
CA LEU A 163 32.76 7.32 8.97
C LEU A 163 33.77 7.97 9.92
N LYS A 164 34.46 9.01 9.47
CA LYS A 164 35.26 9.86 10.36
C LYS A 164 34.33 10.39 11.45
N GLU A 165 34.66 10.12 12.70
CA GLU A 165 33.87 10.51 13.88
C GLU A 165 32.49 9.83 14.04
N GLY A 166 32.20 8.75 13.28
CA GLY A 166 30.92 8.03 13.36
C GLY A 166 29.68 8.85 12.97
N LYS A 167 29.85 9.98 12.30
CA LYS A 167 28.77 10.90 11.89
C LYS A 167 28.90 11.27 10.43
N PHE A 168 27.76 11.48 9.78
CA PHE A 168 27.70 12.17 8.49
C PHE A 168 26.85 13.44 8.63
N THR A 169 27.21 14.45 7.86
CA THR A 169 26.50 15.73 7.84
C THR A 169 25.31 15.65 6.91
N SER A 170 24.31 16.48 7.12
CA SER A 170 23.13 16.56 6.27
C SER A 170 23.38 17.19 4.90
N ASP A 171 24.65 17.51 4.58
CA ASP A 171 25.00 18.02 3.26
C ASP A 171 24.87 16.92 2.19
N ASP A 172 24.52 17.36 0.98
CA ASP A 172 24.21 16.50 -0.15
C ASP A 172 25.35 15.53 -0.52
N LYS A 173 26.60 15.93 -0.34
CA LYS A 173 27.78 15.11 -0.65
C LYS A 173 27.99 14.00 0.38
N SER A 174 27.88 14.33 1.65
CA SER A 174 28.01 13.36 2.75
C SER A 174 26.89 12.32 2.69
N LEU A 175 25.68 12.77 2.43
CA LEU A 175 24.51 11.91 2.32
C LEU A 175 24.61 10.95 1.12
N ARG A 176 25.08 11.42 -0.05
CA ARG A 176 25.34 10.56 -1.20
C ARG A 176 26.42 9.54 -0.91
N ASN A 177 27.50 9.94 -0.25
CA ASN A 177 28.56 9.02 0.13
C ASN A 177 28.05 7.93 1.09
N ALA A 178 27.25 8.30 2.09
CA ALA A 178 26.66 7.33 3.01
C ALA A 178 25.74 6.33 2.30
N ILE A 179 24.85 6.82 1.43
CA ILE A 179 23.91 5.94 0.72
C ILE A 179 24.61 4.98 -0.24
N SER A 180 25.67 5.41 -0.92
CA SER A 180 26.45 4.56 -1.85
C SER A 180 27.15 3.42 -1.16
N HIS A 181 27.36 3.48 0.16
CA HIS A 181 28.11 2.49 0.93
C HIS A 181 27.23 1.70 1.94
N LEU A 182 25.91 1.78 1.86
CA LEU A 182 25.04 0.95 2.66
C LEU A 182 25.25 -0.54 2.34
N ASN A 183 25.31 -1.36 3.39
CA ASN A 183 25.53 -2.80 3.29
C ASN A 183 24.45 -3.59 4.00
N ASN A 184 23.46 -4.08 3.25
CA ASN A 184 22.29 -4.81 3.77
C ASN A 184 21.65 -4.09 4.97
N SER A 185 21.51 -2.78 4.86
CA SER A 185 21.18 -1.92 5.97
C SER A 185 20.22 -0.79 5.55
N TYR A 186 20.02 0.17 6.41
CA TYR A 186 19.12 1.28 6.17
C TYR A 186 19.75 2.62 6.52
N LEU A 187 19.23 3.70 5.92
CA LEU A 187 19.55 5.08 6.23
C LEU A 187 18.27 5.84 6.56
N ILE A 188 18.28 6.63 7.63
CA ILE A 188 17.15 7.49 8.01
C ILE A 188 17.45 8.93 7.61
N ILE A 189 16.48 9.55 6.91
CA ILE A 189 16.50 10.98 6.57
C ILE A 189 15.31 11.62 7.27
N GLN A 190 15.62 12.32 8.34
CA GLN A 190 14.63 12.94 9.20
C GLN A 190 14.47 14.44 8.88
N GLY A 191 13.25 14.95 9.01
CA GLY A 191 12.99 16.39 8.99
C GLY A 191 11.50 16.70 9.15
N PRO A 192 11.16 17.87 9.70
CA PRO A 192 9.78 18.30 9.81
C PRO A 192 9.12 18.54 8.44
N PRO A 193 7.79 18.71 8.38
CA PRO A 193 7.11 19.05 7.13
C PRO A 193 7.71 20.29 6.48
N GLY A 194 7.79 20.32 5.14
CA GLY A 194 8.28 21.47 4.38
C GLY A 194 9.81 21.62 4.27
N THR A 195 10.62 20.76 4.89
CA THR A 195 12.10 20.83 4.84
C THR A 195 12.73 20.25 3.58
N GLY A 196 11.96 19.88 2.59
CA GLY A 196 12.47 19.38 1.31
C GLY A 196 12.84 17.89 1.30
N LYS A 197 12.35 17.07 2.25
CA LYS A 197 12.63 15.63 2.31
C LYS A 197 12.38 14.89 0.99
N THR A 198 11.23 15.07 0.39
CA THR A 198 10.88 14.45 -0.90
C THR A 198 11.79 14.93 -2.03
N TYR A 199 12.21 16.20 -2.00
CA TYR A 199 13.21 16.75 -2.94
C TYR A 199 14.57 16.05 -2.75
N THR A 200 15.05 15.93 -1.52
CA THR A 200 16.27 15.20 -1.19
C THR A 200 16.18 13.75 -1.66
N GLY A 201 15.05 13.08 -1.38
CA GLY A 201 14.79 11.71 -1.84
C GLY A 201 14.90 11.57 -3.37
N ALA A 202 14.29 12.46 -4.13
CA ALA A 202 14.38 12.48 -5.59
C ALA A 202 15.82 12.63 -6.11
N HIS A 203 16.62 13.49 -5.47
CA HIS A 203 18.04 13.66 -5.82
C HIS A 203 18.90 12.45 -5.46
N LEU A 204 18.60 11.76 -4.35
CA LEU A 204 19.28 10.52 -3.98
C LEU A 204 18.93 9.39 -4.94
N ILE A 205 17.66 9.24 -5.32
CA ILE A 205 17.23 8.28 -6.33
C ILE A 205 17.94 8.53 -7.66
N HIS A 206 18.03 9.79 -8.08
CA HIS A 206 18.79 10.15 -9.28
C HIS A 206 20.26 9.73 -9.16
N HIS A 207 20.92 10.00 -8.03
CA HIS A 207 22.30 9.59 -7.79
C HIS A 207 22.47 8.07 -7.88
N LEU A 208 21.65 7.31 -7.15
CA LEU A 208 21.69 5.84 -7.15
C LEU A 208 21.51 5.23 -8.55
N ILE A 209 20.58 5.75 -9.33
CA ILE A 209 20.31 5.20 -10.67
C ILE A 209 21.37 5.66 -11.67
N LYS A 210 21.69 6.95 -11.72
CA LYS A 210 22.51 7.54 -12.78
C LYS A 210 24.01 7.42 -12.53
N VAL A 211 24.45 7.53 -11.28
CA VAL A 211 25.86 7.48 -10.93
C VAL A 211 26.28 6.06 -10.52
N GLU A 212 25.46 5.42 -9.70
CA GLU A 212 25.79 4.09 -9.14
C GLU A 212 25.23 2.91 -9.98
N GLY A 213 24.38 3.18 -10.98
CA GLY A 213 23.76 2.14 -11.81
C GLY A 213 22.81 1.21 -11.06
N LYS A 214 22.25 1.65 -9.94
CA LYS A 214 21.41 0.85 -9.05
C LYS A 214 19.97 0.81 -9.50
N ARG A 215 19.27 -0.29 -9.17
CA ARG A 215 17.81 -0.39 -9.28
C ARG A 215 17.16 0.13 -7.99
N VAL A 216 16.19 1.00 -8.13
CA VAL A 216 15.55 1.66 -6.99
C VAL A 216 14.04 1.42 -6.98
N GLY A 217 13.51 1.10 -5.80
CA GLY A 217 12.08 1.05 -5.52
C GLY A 217 11.61 2.30 -4.79
N ILE A 218 10.37 2.69 -5.00
CA ILE A 218 9.67 3.72 -4.21
C ILE A 218 8.43 3.09 -3.57
N THR A 219 8.23 3.39 -2.30
CA THR A 219 6.98 3.10 -1.60
C THR A 219 6.67 4.17 -0.55
N ALA A 220 5.41 4.24 -0.14
CA ALA A 220 4.92 5.08 0.95
C ALA A 220 3.60 4.50 1.48
N GLN A 221 3.02 5.18 2.50
CA GLN A 221 1.72 4.81 3.06
C GLN A 221 0.56 4.98 2.05
N SER A 222 0.65 5.94 1.14
CA SER A 222 -0.41 6.25 0.17
C SER A 222 0.12 6.32 -1.27
N TRP A 223 -0.78 6.08 -2.23
CA TRP A 223 -0.46 6.29 -3.65
C TRP A 223 -0.10 7.75 -3.96
N SER A 224 -0.73 8.72 -3.29
CA SER A 224 -0.43 10.15 -3.48
C SER A 224 1.01 10.49 -3.10
N ALA A 225 1.53 9.93 -2.01
CA ALA A 225 2.92 10.13 -1.61
C ALA A 225 3.88 9.41 -2.57
N ILE A 226 3.56 8.18 -3.00
CA ILE A 226 4.35 7.45 -4.01
C ILE A 226 4.44 8.25 -5.32
N ASP A 227 3.30 8.72 -5.82
CA ASP A 227 3.20 9.45 -7.08
C ASP A 227 3.92 10.81 -7.00
N LEU A 228 3.88 11.49 -5.84
CA LEU A 228 4.59 12.74 -5.62
C LEU A 228 6.12 12.54 -5.69
N LEU A 229 6.66 11.53 -4.99
CA LEU A 229 8.10 11.25 -5.02
C LEU A 229 8.53 10.80 -6.43
N LEU A 230 7.73 9.99 -7.11
CA LEU A 230 7.97 9.56 -8.49
C LEU A 230 7.99 10.76 -9.45
N GLU A 231 7.00 11.65 -9.38
CA GLU A 231 6.92 12.87 -10.22
C GLU A 231 8.13 13.79 -9.99
N LYS A 232 8.52 13.99 -8.71
CA LYS A 232 9.73 14.77 -8.36
C LYS A 232 11.00 14.14 -8.91
N THR A 233 11.10 12.81 -8.83
CA THR A 233 12.26 12.07 -9.37
C THR A 233 12.35 12.24 -10.89
N VAL A 234 11.26 12.05 -11.62
CA VAL A 234 11.21 12.27 -13.07
C VAL A 234 11.59 13.71 -13.42
N GLY A 235 11.11 14.69 -12.64
CA GLY A 235 11.51 16.10 -12.79
C GLY A 235 13.01 16.32 -12.69
N VAL A 236 13.67 15.73 -11.68
CA VAL A 236 15.13 15.83 -11.50
C VAL A 236 15.89 15.23 -12.69
N PHE A 237 15.41 14.12 -13.27
CA PHE A 237 16.04 13.56 -14.47
C PHE A 237 15.87 14.47 -15.69
N LYS A 238 14.70 15.07 -15.89
CA LYS A 238 14.43 16.02 -16.98
C LYS A 238 15.29 17.28 -16.86
N ASP A 239 15.36 17.87 -15.66
CA ASP A 239 16.11 19.10 -15.42
C ASP A 239 17.63 18.93 -15.65
N LYS A 240 18.14 17.73 -15.45
CA LYS A 240 19.56 17.42 -15.68
C LYS A 240 19.88 16.97 -17.11
N GLY A 241 18.90 16.99 -18.02
CA GLY A 241 19.07 16.69 -19.44
C GLY A 241 19.51 15.26 -19.74
N PHE A 242 19.14 14.31 -18.91
CA PHE A 242 19.49 12.90 -19.10
C PHE A 242 18.43 12.15 -19.92
N ASP A 243 18.87 11.04 -20.56
CA ASP A 243 18.00 10.10 -21.26
C ASP A 243 16.82 9.65 -20.39
N PRO A 244 15.72 9.23 -21.01
CA PRO A 244 14.52 8.87 -20.29
C PRO A 244 14.81 7.85 -19.20
N LEU A 245 14.37 8.15 -18.01
CA LEU A 245 14.38 7.26 -16.88
C LEU A 245 13.49 6.05 -17.22
N ASN A 246 14.04 4.83 -17.15
CA ASN A 246 13.25 3.62 -17.32
C ASN A 246 12.46 3.34 -16.02
N ALA A 247 11.34 4.04 -15.88
CA ALA A 247 10.51 4.04 -14.69
C ALA A 247 9.16 3.36 -14.94
N VAL A 248 8.67 2.67 -13.93
CA VAL A 248 7.35 2.05 -13.94
C VAL A 248 6.61 2.28 -12.63
N ARG A 249 5.33 2.60 -12.74
CA ARG A 249 4.40 2.60 -11.63
C ARG A 249 3.46 1.40 -11.75
N LYS A 250 3.42 0.58 -10.70
CA LYS A 250 2.48 -0.53 -10.66
C LYS A 250 1.05 0.00 -10.59
N ILE A 251 0.16 -0.57 -11.41
CA ILE A 251 -1.27 -0.26 -11.37
C ILE A 251 -1.87 -0.85 -10.09
N GLY A 252 -2.52 -0.01 -9.30
CA GLY A 252 -3.31 -0.41 -8.13
C GLY A 252 -4.71 -0.86 -8.52
N ARG A 253 -5.48 -1.29 -7.53
CA ARG A 253 -6.91 -1.62 -7.70
C ARG A 253 -7.83 -0.42 -7.54
N ASP A 254 -7.30 0.71 -7.10
CA ASP A 254 -8.04 1.88 -6.62
C ASP A 254 -8.30 2.93 -7.71
N GLY A 255 -8.59 2.48 -8.93
CA GLY A 255 -8.89 3.35 -10.08
C GLY A 255 -7.69 3.64 -10.97
N GLU A 256 -7.90 4.49 -11.98
CA GLU A 256 -6.83 4.89 -12.90
C GLU A 256 -5.87 5.88 -12.24
N PRO A 257 -4.55 5.63 -12.29
CA PRO A 257 -3.56 6.53 -11.71
C PRO A 257 -3.44 7.83 -12.53
N LYS A 258 -3.08 8.92 -11.84
CA LYS A 258 -2.59 10.13 -12.51
C LYS A 258 -1.40 9.76 -13.40
N LYS A 259 -1.45 10.09 -14.68
CA LYS A 259 -0.35 9.81 -15.61
C LYS A 259 0.80 10.80 -15.39
N ILE A 260 2.00 10.27 -15.25
CA ILE A 260 3.26 11.04 -15.18
C ILE A 260 4.00 10.76 -16.48
N ASP A 261 4.36 11.82 -17.21
CA ASP A 261 5.06 11.70 -18.48
C ASP A 261 6.44 11.06 -18.34
N GLY A 262 6.73 10.05 -19.17
CA GLY A 262 7.96 9.26 -19.10
C GLY A 262 7.93 8.11 -18.09
N VAL A 263 6.75 7.73 -17.57
CA VAL A 263 6.56 6.60 -16.67
C VAL A 263 5.63 5.57 -17.31
N ASP A 264 6.05 4.32 -17.32
CA ASP A 264 5.21 3.19 -17.72
C ASP A 264 4.22 2.81 -16.60
N TYR A 265 3.07 2.27 -17.00
CA TYR A 265 2.01 1.81 -16.08
C TYR A 265 1.72 0.35 -16.34
N LYS A 266 1.96 -0.51 -15.34
CA LYS A 266 1.88 -1.95 -15.53
C LYS A 266 1.35 -2.65 -14.29
N ASP A 267 0.52 -3.66 -14.48
CA ASP A 267 0.24 -4.67 -13.44
C ASP A 267 1.15 -5.90 -13.66
N GLY A 268 1.44 -6.63 -12.59
CA GLY A 268 2.25 -7.84 -12.69
C GLY A 268 2.92 -8.25 -11.38
N LYS A 269 3.67 -9.35 -11.49
CA LYS A 269 4.52 -9.90 -10.43
C LYS A 269 5.94 -9.31 -10.51
N PRO A 270 6.78 -9.44 -9.45
CA PRO A 270 8.12 -8.88 -9.39
C PRO A 270 8.99 -9.12 -10.64
N ASP A 271 9.02 -10.32 -11.18
CA ASP A 271 9.84 -10.65 -12.36
C ASP A 271 9.48 -9.80 -13.59
N SER A 272 8.21 -9.42 -13.72
CA SER A 272 7.78 -8.60 -14.85
C SER A 272 8.31 -7.16 -14.81
N PHE A 273 8.92 -6.75 -13.70
CA PHE A 273 9.52 -5.43 -13.49
C PHE A 273 11.05 -5.44 -13.54
N ALA A 274 11.68 -6.60 -13.84
CA ALA A 274 13.14 -6.75 -13.81
C ALA A 274 13.90 -5.77 -14.75
N GLY A 275 13.29 -5.36 -15.86
CA GLY A 275 13.90 -4.44 -16.82
C GLY A 275 13.84 -2.95 -16.44
N TYR A 276 13.20 -2.59 -15.33
CA TYR A 276 13.06 -1.18 -14.92
C TYR A 276 14.09 -0.78 -13.87
N ASN A 277 14.60 0.47 -14.00
CA ASN A 277 15.56 1.03 -13.06
C ASN A 277 14.87 1.68 -11.85
N LEU A 278 13.63 2.16 -12.05
CA LEU A 278 12.79 2.75 -11.01
C LEU A 278 11.42 2.09 -10.99
N ILE A 279 11.03 1.55 -9.83
CA ILE A 279 9.75 0.86 -9.65
C ILE A 279 8.99 1.51 -8.50
N ALA A 280 7.81 2.06 -8.78
CA ALA A 280 6.95 2.67 -7.78
C ALA A 280 5.74 1.80 -7.47
N SER A 281 5.57 1.43 -6.20
CA SER A 281 4.45 0.60 -5.75
C SER A 281 4.21 0.67 -4.24
N THR A 282 3.07 0.17 -3.80
CA THR A 282 2.72 0.05 -2.38
C THR A 282 3.47 -1.10 -1.70
N THR A 283 3.46 -1.12 -0.37
CA THR A 283 4.08 -2.17 0.46
C THR A 283 3.56 -3.58 0.14
N TRP A 284 2.33 -3.72 -0.41
CA TRP A 284 1.79 -5.02 -0.87
C TRP A 284 2.59 -5.66 -2.00
N PHE A 285 3.08 -4.86 -2.93
CA PHE A 285 3.95 -5.35 -4.00
C PHE A 285 5.30 -5.79 -3.44
N TRP A 286 5.93 -4.94 -2.62
CA TRP A 286 7.24 -5.21 -2.03
C TRP A 286 7.24 -6.40 -1.06
N ALA A 287 6.08 -6.72 -0.47
CA ALA A 287 5.88 -7.92 0.36
C ALA A 287 5.63 -9.21 -0.45
N ASN A 288 5.71 -9.19 -1.78
CA ASN A 288 5.41 -10.37 -2.59
C ASN A 288 6.44 -11.47 -2.35
N LYS A 289 5.97 -12.71 -2.20
CA LYS A 289 6.81 -13.90 -1.98
C LYS A 289 7.72 -14.23 -3.17
N ASP A 290 7.37 -13.74 -4.37
CA ASP A 290 8.11 -14.00 -5.60
C ASP A 290 9.41 -13.15 -5.70
N PHE A 291 9.68 -12.26 -4.73
CA PHE A 291 10.99 -11.60 -4.61
C PHE A 291 12.07 -12.60 -4.20
N ASN A 292 13.19 -12.57 -4.92
CA ASN A 292 14.40 -13.36 -4.71
C ASN A 292 15.65 -12.49 -4.95
N GLU A 293 16.85 -13.01 -4.81
CA GLU A 293 18.09 -12.24 -4.93
C GLU A 293 18.28 -11.61 -6.32
N ASP A 294 17.75 -12.22 -7.39
CA ASP A 294 17.94 -11.75 -8.77
C ASP A 294 16.99 -10.59 -9.13
N ASN A 295 15.80 -10.53 -8.52
CA ASN A 295 14.79 -9.53 -8.85
C ASN A 295 14.57 -8.44 -7.79
N LYS A 296 15.20 -8.52 -6.60
CA LYS A 296 15.24 -7.45 -5.61
C LYS A 296 15.81 -6.17 -6.22
N VAL A 297 15.31 -5.02 -5.73
CA VAL A 297 15.98 -3.74 -5.98
C VAL A 297 17.18 -3.56 -5.05
N ASP A 298 18.15 -2.76 -5.47
CA ASP A 298 19.31 -2.46 -4.60
C ASP A 298 18.90 -1.55 -3.42
N TYR A 299 17.97 -0.61 -3.67
CA TYR A 299 17.43 0.31 -2.67
C TYR A 299 15.92 0.44 -2.76
N LEU A 300 15.23 0.38 -1.63
CA LEU A 300 13.83 0.77 -1.50
C LEU A 300 13.73 2.06 -0.70
N VAL A 301 13.28 3.12 -1.34
CA VAL A 301 13.02 4.41 -0.71
C VAL A 301 11.59 4.42 -0.18
N ILE A 302 11.45 4.61 1.12
CA ILE A 302 10.17 4.69 1.83
C ILE A 302 9.95 6.14 2.23
N ASP A 303 9.06 6.84 1.51
CA ASP A 303 8.63 8.19 1.90
C ASP A 303 7.52 8.12 2.95
N GLU A 304 7.39 9.16 3.75
CA GLU A 304 6.47 9.23 4.90
C GLU A 304 6.65 8.05 5.89
N ALA A 305 7.91 7.65 6.13
CA ALA A 305 8.24 6.51 6.99
C ALA A 305 7.78 6.70 8.45
N GLY A 306 7.56 7.93 8.92
CA GLY A 306 6.97 8.23 10.22
C GLY A 306 5.51 7.76 10.34
N GLN A 307 4.81 7.61 9.21
CA GLN A 307 3.44 7.10 9.16
C GLN A 307 3.38 5.60 8.88
N LEU A 308 4.46 4.96 8.39
CA LEU A 308 4.46 3.56 8.02
C LEU A 308 4.67 2.67 9.24
N ALA A 309 3.77 1.70 9.47
CA ALA A 309 3.92 0.74 10.55
C ALA A 309 5.19 -0.12 10.39
N LEU A 310 5.87 -0.43 11.50
CA LEU A 310 7.07 -1.29 11.50
C LEU A 310 6.85 -2.59 10.73
N VAL A 311 5.71 -3.25 10.96
CA VAL A 311 5.35 -4.51 10.28
C VAL A 311 5.32 -4.35 8.76
N ASP A 312 4.82 -3.22 8.27
CA ASP A 312 4.75 -2.94 6.84
C ASP A 312 6.13 -2.66 6.23
N ALA A 313 7.01 -1.99 6.97
CA ALA A 313 8.40 -1.81 6.56
C ALA A 313 9.17 -3.14 6.54
N LEU A 314 9.00 -4.01 7.56
CA LEU A 314 9.62 -5.33 7.63
C LEU A 314 9.23 -6.22 6.44
N VAL A 315 7.94 -6.27 6.08
CA VAL A 315 7.52 -7.09 4.95
C VAL A 315 7.91 -6.48 3.60
N ALA A 316 7.95 -5.16 3.49
CA ALA A 316 8.38 -4.47 2.27
C ALA A 316 9.88 -4.60 2.01
N SER A 317 10.71 -4.68 3.07
CA SER A 317 12.16 -4.86 2.95
C SER A 317 12.57 -6.14 2.24
N ARG A 318 11.66 -7.14 2.14
CA ARG A 318 11.86 -8.34 1.35
C ARG A 318 12.24 -8.05 -0.11
N GLY A 319 11.70 -6.99 -0.69
CA GLY A 319 11.93 -6.59 -2.08
C GLY A 319 13.24 -5.84 -2.34
N ALA A 320 14.08 -5.59 -1.32
CA ALA A 320 15.25 -4.74 -1.44
C ALA A 320 16.47 -5.27 -0.66
N LYS A 321 17.66 -4.81 -1.04
CA LYS A 321 18.90 -5.07 -0.30
C LYS A 321 19.13 -4.00 0.78
N ASN A 322 18.82 -2.74 0.48
CA ASN A 322 18.97 -1.61 1.37
C ASN A 322 17.69 -0.76 1.43
N LEU A 323 17.50 -0.03 2.52
CA LEU A 323 16.38 0.90 2.67
C LEU A 323 16.86 2.34 2.87
N VAL A 324 16.04 3.28 2.38
CA VAL A 324 16.13 4.69 2.71
C VAL A 324 14.80 5.12 3.29
N LEU A 325 14.79 5.46 4.57
CA LEU A 325 13.61 5.83 5.32
C LEU A 325 13.53 7.35 5.41
N ILE A 326 12.58 7.95 4.73
CA ILE A 326 12.39 9.41 4.70
C ILE A 326 11.13 9.75 5.47
N GLY A 327 11.21 10.61 6.48
CA GLY A 327 10.01 10.94 7.25
C GLY A 327 10.24 11.88 8.42
N ASP A 328 9.18 12.08 9.16
CA ASP A 328 9.16 12.83 10.39
C ASP A 328 8.66 11.91 11.52
N PRO A 329 9.49 11.62 12.52
CA PRO A 329 9.09 10.76 13.63
C PRO A 329 8.04 11.39 14.55
N GLN A 330 7.83 12.71 14.47
CA GLN A 330 6.83 13.44 15.25
C GLN A 330 5.45 13.49 14.58
N GLN A 331 5.35 13.03 13.32
CA GLN A 331 4.05 12.88 12.67
C GLN A 331 3.24 11.74 13.31
N LEU A 332 1.92 11.88 13.26
CA LEU A 332 1.01 10.84 13.75
C LEU A 332 1.26 9.53 12.99
N PRO A 333 1.43 8.41 13.72
CA PRO A 333 1.56 7.10 13.09
C PRO A 333 0.28 6.71 12.36
N GLN A 334 0.36 5.66 11.56
CA GLN A 334 -0.80 5.08 10.88
C GLN A 334 -1.93 4.81 11.86
N VAL A 335 -3.14 5.23 11.50
CA VAL A 335 -4.35 4.92 12.28
C VAL A 335 -4.56 3.40 12.27
N THR A 336 -4.54 2.80 13.44
CA THR A 336 -4.83 1.38 13.64
C THR A 336 -6.25 1.21 14.17
N GLN A 337 -6.91 0.11 13.77
CA GLN A 337 -8.28 -0.19 14.21
C GLN A 337 -8.32 -1.13 15.43
N ALA A 338 -7.16 -1.49 15.95
CA ALA A 338 -7.03 -2.33 17.14
C ALA A 338 -5.75 -1.96 17.90
N ASN A 339 -5.76 -2.24 19.20
CA ASN A 339 -4.55 -2.12 20.01
C ASN A 339 -3.57 -3.25 19.65
N HIS A 340 -2.34 -2.88 19.35
CA HIS A 340 -1.26 -3.82 19.11
C HIS A 340 -0.46 -4.04 20.40
N LEU A 341 -0.19 -5.31 20.68
CA LEU A 341 0.62 -5.69 21.86
C LEU A 341 2.11 -5.39 21.61
N CYS A 342 2.86 -5.17 22.68
CA CYS A 342 4.33 -5.08 22.65
C CYS A 342 4.89 -4.01 21.69
N GLY A 343 4.20 -2.88 21.53
CA GLY A 343 4.69 -1.79 20.67
C GLY A 343 4.60 -2.05 19.15
N ALA A 344 3.96 -3.14 18.71
CA ALA A 344 3.85 -3.50 17.29
C ALA A 344 3.02 -2.50 16.44
N GLY A 345 2.36 -1.52 17.10
CA GLY A 345 1.67 -0.40 16.44
C GLY A 345 2.57 0.80 16.13
N ALA A 346 3.82 0.79 16.58
CA ALA A 346 4.76 1.87 16.34
C ALA A 346 5.08 2.01 14.84
N SER A 347 5.36 3.24 14.40
CA SER A 347 5.94 3.45 13.08
C SER A 347 7.37 2.93 13.02
N VAL A 348 7.88 2.67 11.80
CA VAL A 348 9.26 2.23 11.64
C VAL A 348 10.26 3.24 12.20
N LEU A 349 10.00 4.55 12.07
CA LEU A 349 10.88 5.57 12.65
C LEU A 349 10.81 5.59 14.18
N GLN A 350 9.62 5.46 14.78
CA GLN A 350 9.50 5.37 16.24
C GLN A 350 10.23 4.15 16.80
N HIS A 351 10.16 3.00 16.12
CA HIS A 351 10.88 1.80 16.53
C HIS A 351 12.40 2.00 16.51
N LEU A 352 12.94 2.63 15.44
CA LEU A 352 14.37 2.79 15.25
C LEU A 352 14.98 3.92 16.09
N MET A 353 14.20 4.94 16.41
CA MET A 353 14.67 6.10 17.17
C MET A 353 14.42 5.99 18.66
N GLY A 354 13.48 5.13 19.09
CA GLY A 354 13.08 5.04 20.49
C GLY A 354 12.61 6.40 21.02
N ASP A 355 13.05 6.73 22.24
CA ASP A 355 12.77 8.03 22.88
C ASP A 355 13.73 9.15 22.42
N SER A 356 14.68 8.84 21.54
CA SER A 356 15.63 9.83 21.03
C SER A 356 15.06 10.57 19.82
N ASN A 357 15.16 11.89 19.81
CA ASN A 357 14.76 12.71 18.66
C ASN A 357 15.82 12.71 17.54
N VAL A 358 16.89 11.98 17.68
CA VAL A 358 18.01 11.92 16.73
C VAL A 358 18.55 10.49 16.69
N VAL A 359 18.71 9.93 15.50
CA VAL A 359 19.47 8.67 15.33
C VAL A 359 20.93 9.00 15.53
N ALA A 360 21.52 8.37 16.52
CA ALA A 360 22.94 8.57 16.85
C ALA A 360 23.86 7.81 15.90
#